data_1b560b73c154ca516b95f31a6ac2e2eb
#
_entry.id   1b560b73c154ca516b95f31a6ac2e2eb
#
_cell.length_a   1.000
_cell.length_b   1.000
_cell.length_c   1.000
_cell.angle_alpha   90.00
_cell.angle_beta   90.00
_cell.angle_gamma   90.00
#
_symmetry.space_group_name_H-M   'P 1'
#
loop_
_entity.id
_entity.type
_entity.pdbx_description
1 polymer ?
#
loop_
_entity_poly.entity_id
_entity_poly.type
_entity_poly.pdbx_seq_one_letter_code
_entity_poly.pdbx_strand_id
1 'polypeptide(L)'
;MTHPRIEIEKIQVISLYDCSSKALLDFYIKNKKHLANSMPLRENSFYTEEYWEQQIVSYIELFKEKKAIKFVLVHKGIVIGTITFDQIIYGVFRSCYLGYSLDQDYQGQGIMFKALMFCLDYIFNQFNLNRVMANYIPENTRSRKLLQRLGFEREGYARKYLMLNGEWKDHILTSCIRDEYLPNSK
;
A
#
# COMPACT_ATOMS: atom_id res chain seq x y z
N MET A 1 -9.42 14.30 13.40
CA MET A 1 -9.74 13.61 12.13
C MET A 1 -10.22 12.22 12.51
N THR A 2 -11.36 11.79 11.97
CA THR A 2 -11.83 10.41 12.14
C THR A 2 -10.91 9.48 11.36
N HIS A 3 -10.49 8.39 11.98
CA HIS A 3 -9.65 7.39 11.32
C HIS A 3 -10.48 6.68 10.25
N PRO A 4 -9.97 6.58 9.00
CA PRO A 4 -10.70 5.89 7.93
C PRO A 4 -10.85 4.41 8.24
N ARG A 5 -12.07 3.92 8.14
CA ARG A 5 -12.41 2.52 8.39
C ARG A 5 -13.56 2.09 7.49
N ILE A 6 -13.44 0.92 6.90
CA ILE A 6 -14.52 0.25 6.16
C ILE A 6 -14.46 -1.26 6.39
N GLU A 7 -15.58 -1.93 6.27
CA GLU A 7 -15.68 -3.39 6.23
C GLU A 7 -16.07 -3.85 4.82
N ILE A 8 -15.31 -4.76 4.26
CA ILE A 8 -15.52 -5.35 2.94
C ILE A 8 -15.54 -6.87 3.10
N GLU A 9 -16.70 -7.51 3.01
CA GLU A 9 -16.84 -8.98 3.07
C GLU A 9 -16.11 -9.61 4.27
N LYS A 10 -16.34 -9.11 5.48
CA LYS A 10 -15.71 -9.56 6.74
C LYS A 10 -14.21 -9.17 6.86
N ILE A 11 -13.68 -8.38 5.94
CA ILE A 11 -12.34 -7.82 6.03
C ILE A 11 -12.47 -6.35 6.40
N GLN A 12 -11.82 -5.97 7.46
CA GLN A 12 -11.73 -4.57 7.88
C GLN A 12 -10.51 -3.92 7.23
N VAL A 13 -10.72 -2.81 6.56
CA VAL A 13 -9.64 -1.90 6.14
C VAL A 13 -9.64 -0.76 7.15
N ILE A 14 -8.62 -0.70 7.96
CA ILE A 14 -8.48 0.27 9.04
C ILE A 14 -7.19 1.07 8.91
N SER A 15 -7.14 2.24 9.51
CA SER A 15 -5.88 2.98 9.64
C SER A 15 -4.89 2.19 10.51
N LEU A 16 -3.60 2.30 10.21
CA LEU A 16 -2.54 1.74 11.04
C LEU A 16 -2.64 2.17 12.51
N TYR A 17 -3.25 3.31 12.78
CA TYR A 17 -3.50 3.85 14.12
C TYR A 17 -4.25 2.87 15.03
N ASP A 18 -5.15 2.08 14.46
CA ASP A 18 -6.00 1.11 15.17
C ASP A 18 -5.41 -0.31 15.20
N CYS A 19 -4.15 -0.46 14.76
CA CYS A 19 -3.48 -1.76 14.67
C CYS A 19 -2.40 -1.91 15.74
N SER A 20 -2.25 -3.11 16.31
CA SER A 20 -1.16 -3.39 17.23
C SER A 20 0.16 -3.70 16.50
N SER A 21 1.29 -3.36 17.10
CA SER A 21 2.65 -3.70 16.66
C SER A 21 2.82 -5.21 16.46
N LYS A 22 2.34 -5.98 17.42
CA LYS A 22 2.36 -7.44 17.39
C LYS A 22 1.66 -8.03 16.15
N ALA A 23 0.46 -7.53 15.79
CA ALA A 23 -0.27 -8.03 14.64
C ALA A 23 0.44 -7.72 13.30
N LEU A 24 1.11 -6.56 13.20
CA LEU A 24 1.95 -6.22 12.06
C LEU A 24 3.19 -7.11 11.98
N LEU A 25 3.87 -7.31 13.09
CA LEU A 25 5.03 -8.18 13.18
C LEU A 25 4.68 -9.59 12.71
N ASP A 26 3.60 -10.17 13.23
CA ASP A 26 3.14 -11.51 12.87
C ASP A 26 2.85 -11.63 11.35
N PHE A 27 2.25 -10.60 10.74
CA PHE A 27 2.04 -10.54 9.30
C PHE A 27 3.37 -10.60 8.52
N TYR A 28 4.36 -9.81 8.90
CA TYR A 28 5.63 -9.76 8.18
C TYR A 28 6.49 -11.00 8.43
N ILE A 29 6.43 -11.61 9.62
CA ILE A 29 7.09 -12.90 9.90
C ILE A 29 6.48 -14.00 9.04
N LYS A 30 5.14 -14.13 9.05
CA LYS A 30 4.41 -15.14 8.25
C LYS A 30 4.76 -15.04 6.77
N ASN A 31 4.79 -13.82 6.25
CA ASN A 31 4.94 -13.56 4.82
C ASN A 31 6.39 -13.28 4.39
N LYS A 32 7.39 -13.48 5.25
CA LYS A 32 8.80 -13.14 4.99
C LYS A 32 9.30 -13.67 3.64
N LYS A 33 9.09 -14.96 3.37
CA LYS A 33 9.53 -15.58 2.10
C LYS A 33 8.72 -15.07 0.90
N HIS A 34 7.41 -14.94 1.08
CA HIS A 34 6.51 -14.53 0.02
C HIS A 34 6.79 -13.09 -0.45
N LEU A 35 7.08 -12.18 0.48
CA LEU A 35 7.32 -10.76 0.18
C LEU A 35 8.77 -10.43 -0.17
N ALA A 36 9.73 -11.35 0.03
CA ALA A 36 11.15 -11.09 -0.12
C ALA A 36 11.53 -10.41 -1.45
N ASN A 37 10.97 -10.91 -2.57
CA ASN A 37 11.31 -10.39 -3.91
C ASN A 37 10.63 -9.05 -4.26
N SER A 38 9.70 -8.58 -3.44
CA SER A 38 8.96 -7.34 -3.66
C SER A 38 9.25 -6.27 -2.60
N MET A 39 10.17 -6.55 -1.68
CA MET A 39 10.56 -5.63 -0.60
C MET A 39 12.06 -5.38 -0.61
N PRO A 40 12.52 -4.23 -0.09
CA PRO A 40 13.93 -4.03 0.23
C PRO A 40 14.44 -5.12 1.18
N LEU A 41 15.73 -5.42 1.12
CA LEU A 41 16.35 -6.29 2.10
C LEU A 41 16.14 -5.70 3.50
N ARG A 42 15.66 -6.53 4.42
CA ARG A 42 15.33 -6.11 5.79
C ARG A 42 16.33 -6.66 6.78
N GLU A 43 16.79 -5.79 7.66
CA GLU A 43 17.60 -6.17 8.81
C GLU A 43 16.78 -6.95 9.84
N ASN A 44 17.46 -7.61 10.79
CA ASN A 44 16.79 -8.40 11.83
C ASN A 44 15.88 -7.52 12.72
N SER A 45 16.24 -6.26 12.94
CA SER A 45 15.43 -5.28 13.67
C SER A 45 14.02 -5.11 13.11
N PHE A 46 13.85 -5.19 11.77
CA PHE A 46 12.53 -5.15 11.15
C PHE A 46 11.55 -6.22 11.66
N TYR A 47 12.08 -7.34 12.14
CA TYR A 47 11.30 -8.48 12.65
C TYR A 47 11.23 -8.48 14.18
N THR A 48 11.18 -7.30 14.81
CA THR A 48 10.97 -7.10 16.25
C THR A 48 9.71 -6.27 16.51
N GLU A 49 9.09 -6.46 17.66
CA GLU A 49 7.89 -5.71 18.02
C GLU A 49 8.23 -4.23 18.29
N GLU A 50 9.37 -3.97 18.90
CA GLU A 50 9.87 -2.61 19.15
C GLU A 50 9.99 -1.78 17.86
N TYR A 51 10.50 -2.37 16.78
CA TYR A 51 10.54 -1.70 15.46
C TYR A 51 9.14 -1.27 15.03
N TRP A 52 8.14 -2.14 15.15
CA TRP A 52 6.78 -1.83 14.71
C TRP A 52 6.07 -0.83 15.62
N GLU A 53 6.38 -0.81 16.93
CA GLU A 53 5.92 0.25 17.84
C GLU A 53 6.43 1.62 17.38
N GLN A 54 7.72 1.74 17.09
CA GLN A 54 8.33 2.96 16.57
C GLN A 54 7.75 3.35 15.21
N GLN A 55 7.54 2.38 14.30
CA GLN A 55 6.94 2.64 12.99
C GLN A 55 5.50 3.15 13.10
N ILE A 56 4.70 2.59 13.99
CA ILE A 56 3.33 3.08 14.24
C ILE A 56 3.35 4.53 14.68
N VAL A 57 4.17 4.88 15.65
CA VAL A 57 4.33 6.28 16.13
C VAL A 57 4.73 7.20 14.97
N SER A 58 5.74 6.82 14.20
CA SER A 58 6.20 7.59 13.03
C SER A 58 5.08 7.80 11.99
N TYR A 59 4.33 6.76 11.66
CA TYR A 59 3.22 6.90 10.69
C TYR A 59 2.05 7.73 11.23
N ILE A 60 1.83 7.74 12.55
CA ILE A 60 0.85 8.61 13.20
C ILE A 60 1.23 10.09 12.98
N GLU A 61 2.50 10.43 13.16
CA GLU A 61 3.00 11.78 12.94
C GLU A 61 2.92 12.18 11.46
N LEU A 62 3.37 11.30 10.56
CA LEU A 62 3.28 11.52 9.12
C LEU A 62 1.82 11.71 8.65
N PHE A 63 0.88 11.00 9.26
CA PHE A 63 -0.54 11.17 8.96
C PHE A 63 -1.07 12.54 9.43
N LYS A 64 -0.70 12.98 10.65
CA LYS A 64 -1.07 14.31 11.16
C LYS A 64 -0.54 15.42 10.26
N GLU A 65 0.67 15.24 9.73
CA GLU A 65 1.31 16.17 8.80
C GLU A 65 0.82 16.01 7.34
N LYS A 66 -0.07 15.05 7.09
CA LYS A 66 -0.55 14.65 5.75
C LYS A 66 0.58 14.26 4.78
N LYS A 67 1.68 13.71 5.28
CA LYS A 67 2.83 13.27 4.49
C LYS A 67 2.78 11.80 4.08
N ALA A 68 2.07 10.98 4.86
CA ALA A 68 1.81 9.58 4.53
C ALA A 68 0.54 9.08 5.22
N ILE A 69 -0.01 7.99 4.71
CA ILE A 69 -1.04 7.20 5.40
C ILE A 69 -0.82 5.72 5.12
N LYS A 70 -0.99 4.90 6.15
CA LYS A 70 -0.94 3.45 6.04
C LYS A 70 -2.23 2.84 6.56
N PHE A 71 -2.79 1.96 5.73
CA PHE A 71 -3.93 1.11 6.08
C PHE A 71 -3.47 -0.31 6.30
N VAL A 72 -4.19 -1.03 7.12
CA VAL A 72 -4.04 -2.47 7.32
C VAL A 72 -5.36 -3.17 7.00
N LEU A 73 -5.26 -4.34 6.40
CA LEU A 73 -6.39 -5.23 6.13
C LEU A 73 -6.42 -6.28 7.24
N VAL A 74 -7.55 -6.36 7.93
CA VAL A 74 -7.72 -7.28 9.07
C VAL A 74 -8.86 -8.24 8.78
N HIS A 75 -8.61 -9.55 8.92
CA HIS A 75 -9.62 -10.60 8.86
C HIS A 75 -9.56 -11.43 10.13
N LYS A 76 -10.69 -11.52 10.85
CA LYS A 76 -10.79 -12.26 12.13
C LYS A 76 -9.68 -11.91 13.13
N GLY A 77 -9.37 -10.62 13.27
CA GLY A 77 -8.34 -10.12 14.17
C GLY A 77 -6.88 -10.28 13.69
N ILE A 78 -6.66 -10.86 12.50
CA ILE A 78 -5.32 -11.10 11.94
C ILE A 78 -5.07 -10.10 10.82
N VAL A 79 -3.90 -9.47 10.81
CA VAL A 79 -3.46 -8.64 9.69
C VAL A 79 -3.13 -9.54 8.50
N ILE A 80 -3.80 -9.27 7.38
CA ILE A 80 -3.64 -10.03 6.12
C ILE A 80 -3.06 -9.20 4.99
N GLY A 81 -2.89 -7.90 5.17
CA GLY A 81 -2.32 -7.03 4.15
C GLY A 81 -2.09 -5.60 4.63
N THR A 82 -1.34 -4.85 3.86
CA THR A 82 -1.06 -3.43 4.09
C THR A 82 -1.20 -2.63 2.80
N ILE A 83 -1.64 -1.37 2.93
CA ILE A 83 -1.68 -0.38 1.85
C ILE A 83 -1.05 0.89 2.40
N THR A 84 -0.08 1.44 1.69
CA THR A 84 0.64 2.64 2.12
C THR A 84 0.62 3.66 0.99
N PHE A 85 0.22 4.89 1.31
CA PHE A 85 0.46 6.06 0.49
C PHE A 85 1.52 6.88 1.19
N ASP A 86 2.66 7.06 0.55
CA ASP A 86 3.80 7.81 1.07
C ASP A 86 4.32 8.82 0.07
N GLN A 87 5.34 9.59 0.49
CA GLN A 87 5.89 10.67 -0.32
C GLN A 87 4.80 11.60 -0.87
N ILE A 88 3.84 11.95 -0.01
CA ILE A 88 2.75 12.87 -0.39
C ILE A 88 3.35 14.26 -0.59
N ILE A 89 3.26 14.76 -1.82
CA ILE A 89 3.77 16.06 -2.25
C ILE A 89 2.58 16.93 -2.64
N TYR A 90 2.50 18.11 -2.04
CA TYR A 90 1.48 19.13 -2.35
C TYR A 90 1.99 20.15 -3.37
N GLY A 91 1.36 21.29 -3.44
CA GLY A 91 1.66 22.36 -4.39
C GLY A 91 1.21 21.99 -5.80
N VAL A 92 2.07 22.18 -6.77
CA VAL A 92 1.73 21.97 -8.20
C VAL A 92 1.72 20.50 -8.60
N PHE A 93 2.39 19.63 -7.83
CA PHE A 93 2.49 18.20 -8.18
C PHE A 93 1.32 17.37 -7.65
N ARG A 94 0.88 17.60 -6.43
CA ARG A 94 -0.28 16.95 -5.77
C ARG A 94 -0.34 15.45 -6.00
N SER A 95 0.71 14.75 -5.61
CA SER A 95 0.90 13.33 -5.89
C SER A 95 1.42 12.54 -4.70
N CYS A 96 1.34 11.22 -4.79
CA CYS A 96 1.95 10.28 -3.85
C CYS A 96 2.32 8.96 -4.53
N TYR A 97 3.07 8.12 -3.80
CA TYR A 97 3.31 6.73 -4.19
C TYR A 97 2.41 5.78 -3.39
N LEU A 98 1.95 4.75 -4.08
CA LEU A 98 1.18 3.64 -3.52
C LEU A 98 2.04 2.38 -3.47
N GLY A 99 2.16 1.80 -2.28
CA GLY A 99 2.68 0.46 -2.06
C GLY A 99 1.65 -0.42 -1.36
N TYR A 100 1.61 -1.71 -1.68
CA TYR A 100 0.69 -2.65 -1.03
C TYR A 100 1.26 -4.06 -0.98
N SER A 101 0.81 -4.82 0.03
CA SER A 101 1.13 -6.24 0.18
C SER A 101 -0.07 -7.01 0.72
N LEU A 102 -0.17 -8.27 0.34
CA LEU A 102 -1.25 -9.17 0.76
C LEU A 102 -0.65 -10.55 1.07
N ASP A 103 -1.11 -11.13 2.15
CA ASP A 103 -0.80 -12.50 2.53
C ASP A 103 -1.14 -13.45 1.38
N GLN A 104 -0.24 -14.40 1.10
CA GLN A 104 -0.38 -15.30 -0.05
C GLN A 104 -1.66 -16.11 -0.02
N ASP A 105 -2.17 -16.47 1.19
CA ASP A 105 -3.38 -17.28 1.35
C ASP A 105 -4.66 -16.50 0.98
N TYR A 106 -4.58 -15.17 0.90
CA TYR A 106 -5.68 -14.27 0.57
C TYR A 106 -5.63 -13.70 -0.85
N GLN A 107 -4.64 -14.12 -1.64
CA GLN A 107 -4.49 -13.65 -3.03
C GLN A 107 -5.54 -14.28 -3.96
N GLY A 108 -5.81 -13.61 -5.09
CA GLY A 108 -6.75 -14.11 -6.11
C GLY A 108 -8.23 -13.97 -5.77
N GLN A 109 -8.59 -13.46 -4.59
CA GLN A 109 -9.96 -13.34 -4.10
C GLN A 109 -10.58 -11.95 -4.29
N GLY A 110 -9.90 -11.04 -4.99
CA GLY A 110 -10.39 -9.66 -5.22
C GLY A 110 -10.28 -8.72 -4.01
N ILE A 111 -9.78 -9.19 -2.88
CA ILE A 111 -9.68 -8.43 -1.62
C ILE A 111 -8.91 -7.13 -1.81
N MET A 112 -7.69 -7.21 -2.35
CA MET A 112 -6.84 -6.02 -2.55
C MET A 112 -7.46 -5.04 -3.53
N PHE A 113 -8.16 -5.50 -4.55
CA PHE A 113 -8.88 -4.63 -5.48
C PHE A 113 -9.93 -3.77 -4.76
N LYS A 114 -10.81 -4.40 -3.97
CA LYS A 114 -11.87 -3.70 -3.23
C LYS A 114 -11.28 -2.75 -2.18
N ALA A 115 -10.23 -3.17 -1.47
CA ALA A 115 -9.57 -2.33 -0.48
C ALA A 115 -8.91 -1.11 -1.13
N LEU A 116 -8.23 -1.28 -2.27
CA LEU A 116 -7.61 -0.17 -3.00
C LEU A 116 -8.63 0.80 -3.59
N MET A 117 -9.78 0.32 -4.05
CA MET A 117 -10.88 1.20 -4.48
C MET A 117 -11.25 2.20 -3.38
N PHE A 118 -11.49 1.72 -2.17
CA PHE A 118 -11.78 2.57 -1.02
C PHE A 118 -10.61 3.51 -0.66
N CYS A 119 -9.39 2.99 -0.63
CA CYS A 119 -8.22 3.77 -0.24
C CYS A 119 -7.88 4.86 -1.29
N LEU A 120 -8.06 4.59 -2.58
CA LEU A 120 -7.88 5.57 -3.65
C LEU A 120 -8.92 6.68 -3.57
N ASP A 121 -10.19 6.33 -3.36
CA ASP A 121 -11.24 7.32 -3.15
C ASP A 121 -10.91 8.21 -1.94
N TYR A 122 -10.50 7.60 -0.83
CA TYR A 122 -10.09 8.32 0.36
C TYR A 122 -8.93 9.28 0.09
N ILE A 123 -7.85 8.83 -0.56
CA ILE A 123 -6.66 9.66 -0.78
C ILE A 123 -6.92 10.82 -1.75
N PHE A 124 -7.67 10.58 -2.82
CA PHE A 124 -8.03 11.61 -3.77
C PHE A 124 -8.90 12.70 -3.12
N ASN A 125 -9.89 12.31 -2.31
CA ASN A 125 -10.85 13.23 -1.74
C ASN A 125 -10.32 13.90 -0.46
N GLN A 126 -9.76 13.16 0.49
CA GLN A 126 -9.35 13.71 1.79
C GLN A 126 -7.99 14.40 1.76
N PHE A 127 -7.09 13.96 0.88
CA PHE A 127 -5.78 14.58 0.70
C PHE A 127 -5.74 15.54 -0.50
N ASN A 128 -6.82 15.60 -1.29
CA ASN A 128 -6.94 16.46 -2.45
C ASN A 128 -5.76 16.31 -3.42
N LEU A 129 -5.33 15.08 -3.65
CA LEU A 129 -4.29 14.77 -4.62
C LEU A 129 -4.87 14.68 -6.03
N ASN A 130 -4.02 14.83 -7.03
CA ASN A 130 -4.36 14.69 -8.44
C ASN A 130 -3.85 13.36 -9.01
N ARG A 131 -2.81 12.78 -8.40
CA ARG A 131 -2.07 11.67 -8.99
C ARG A 131 -1.61 10.68 -7.94
N VAL A 132 -1.80 9.40 -8.19
CA VAL A 132 -1.21 8.29 -7.41
C VAL A 132 -0.33 7.47 -8.33
N MET A 133 0.92 7.30 -7.96
CA MET A 133 1.89 6.47 -8.69
C MET A 133 2.03 5.11 -8.01
N ALA A 134 2.05 4.03 -8.82
CA ALA A 134 2.31 2.68 -8.33
C ALA A 134 3.18 1.93 -9.34
N ASN A 135 4.36 1.53 -8.91
CA ASN A 135 5.35 0.91 -9.79
C ASN A 135 5.54 -0.56 -9.44
N TYR A 136 5.82 -1.39 -10.42
CA TYR A 136 5.98 -2.82 -10.22
C TYR A 136 7.09 -3.40 -11.10
N ILE A 137 7.75 -4.46 -10.61
CA ILE A 137 8.73 -5.21 -11.40
C ILE A 137 8.04 -5.91 -12.58
N PRO A 138 8.64 -5.97 -13.79
CA PRO A 138 8.00 -6.49 -15.01
C PRO A 138 7.38 -7.87 -14.84
N GLU A 139 7.98 -8.72 -14.01
CA GLU A 139 7.53 -10.09 -13.75
C GLU A 139 6.29 -10.16 -12.84
N ASN A 140 5.96 -9.09 -12.12
CA ASN A 140 4.80 -9.04 -11.22
C ASN A 140 3.49 -8.87 -11.99
N THR A 141 3.08 -9.93 -12.68
CA THR A 141 1.84 -9.95 -13.49
C THR A 141 0.58 -9.75 -12.67
N ARG A 142 0.60 -10.12 -11.36
CA ARG A 142 -0.53 -9.89 -10.44
C ARG A 142 -0.72 -8.40 -10.18
N SER A 143 0.35 -7.69 -9.85
CA SER A 143 0.31 -6.24 -9.64
C SER A 143 -0.12 -5.52 -10.92
N ARG A 144 0.44 -5.90 -12.08
CA ARG A 144 0.03 -5.35 -13.38
C ARG A 144 -1.48 -5.43 -13.60
N LYS A 145 -2.05 -6.64 -13.46
CA LYS A 145 -3.49 -6.87 -13.67
C LYS A 145 -4.36 -6.09 -12.67
N LEU A 146 -3.92 -6.01 -11.41
CA LEU A 146 -4.62 -5.28 -10.37
C LEU A 146 -4.64 -3.77 -10.67
N LEU A 147 -3.48 -3.18 -10.96
CA LEU A 147 -3.34 -1.76 -11.25
C LEU A 147 -4.11 -1.37 -12.53
N GLN A 148 -4.05 -2.17 -13.59
CA GLN A 148 -4.84 -1.95 -14.80
C GLN A 148 -6.35 -1.91 -14.51
N ARG A 149 -6.85 -2.83 -13.66
CA ARG A 149 -8.26 -2.85 -13.26
C ARG A 149 -8.67 -1.63 -12.40
N LEU A 150 -7.72 -1.02 -11.71
CA LEU A 150 -7.91 0.20 -10.90
C LEU A 150 -7.76 1.49 -11.73
N GLY A 151 -7.56 1.40 -13.04
CA GLY A 151 -7.39 2.56 -13.90
C GLY A 151 -5.98 3.15 -13.92
N PHE A 152 -4.97 2.40 -13.43
CA PHE A 152 -3.59 2.84 -13.59
C PHE A 152 -3.11 2.63 -15.02
N GLU A 153 -2.57 3.67 -15.62
CA GLU A 153 -1.99 3.66 -16.95
C GLU A 153 -0.46 3.55 -16.88
N ARG A 154 0.10 2.84 -17.86
CA ARG A 154 1.55 2.72 -17.99
C ARG A 154 2.15 4.00 -18.57
N GLU A 155 3.14 4.57 -17.89
CA GLU A 155 3.85 5.78 -18.33
C GLU A 155 5.27 5.50 -18.80
N GLY A 156 5.88 4.41 -18.34
CA GLY A 156 7.26 4.17 -18.71
C GLY A 156 7.86 2.86 -18.21
N TYR A 157 9.17 2.75 -18.47
CA TYR A 157 10.03 1.68 -18.00
C TYR A 157 11.31 2.31 -17.43
N ALA A 158 11.59 2.04 -16.16
CA ALA A 158 12.77 2.55 -15.48
C ALA A 158 13.74 1.41 -15.16
N ARG A 159 14.95 1.50 -15.68
CA ARG A 159 16.02 0.52 -15.43
C ARG A 159 16.65 0.77 -14.06
N LYS A 160 16.95 -0.33 -13.33
CA LYS A 160 17.61 -0.28 -12.00
C LYS A 160 16.96 0.76 -11.07
N TYR A 161 15.66 0.73 -10.99
CA TYR A 161 14.85 1.77 -10.34
C TYR A 161 14.87 1.67 -8.82
N LEU A 162 14.61 0.48 -8.28
CA LEU A 162 14.62 0.23 -6.83
C LEU A 162 15.49 -0.99 -6.49
N MET A 163 16.14 -0.92 -5.34
CA MET A 163 16.87 -2.04 -4.77
C MET A 163 15.92 -2.92 -3.95
N LEU A 164 15.55 -4.07 -4.51
CA LEU A 164 14.71 -5.06 -3.84
C LEU A 164 15.53 -6.31 -3.54
N ASN A 165 15.43 -6.82 -2.31
CA ASN A 165 16.19 -7.97 -1.83
C ASN A 165 17.69 -7.91 -2.17
N GLY A 166 18.28 -6.71 -2.07
CA GLY A 166 19.71 -6.48 -2.35
C GLY A 166 20.08 -6.35 -3.84
N GLU A 167 19.13 -6.40 -4.77
CA GLU A 167 19.36 -6.27 -6.21
C GLU A 167 18.61 -5.09 -6.81
N TRP A 168 19.25 -4.34 -7.70
CA TRP A 168 18.60 -3.29 -8.49
C TRP A 168 17.65 -3.91 -9.51
N LYS A 169 16.35 -3.61 -9.38
CA LYS A 169 15.31 -4.13 -10.26
C LYS A 169 14.72 -3.04 -11.15
N ASP A 170 14.45 -3.40 -12.39
CA ASP A 170 13.70 -2.58 -13.32
C ASP A 170 12.23 -2.50 -12.92
N HIS A 171 11.57 -1.40 -13.23
CA HIS A 171 10.15 -1.20 -12.91
C HIS A 171 9.37 -0.67 -14.10
N ILE A 172 8.13 -1.12 -14.18
CA ILE A 172 7.10 -0.45 -14.98
C ILE A 172 6.55 0.68 -14.13
N LEU A 173 6.58 1.89 -14.68
CA LEU A 173 6.01 3.08 -14.04
C LEU A 173 4.55 3.20 -14.44
N THR A 174 3.67 3.38 -13.46
CA THR A 174 2.23 3.59 -13.69
C THR A 174 1.68 4.67 -12.79
N SER A 175 0.59 5.28 -13.21
CA SER A 175 -0.15 6.25 -12.42
C SER A 175 -1.65 6.14 -12.65
N CYS A 176 -2.40 6.63 -11.67
CA CYS A 176 -3.83 6.86 -11.73
C CYS A 176 -4.09 8.35 -11.49
N ILE A 177 -4.82 9.00 -12.39
CA ILE A 177 -5.17 10.42 -12.31
C ILE A 177 -6.59 10.53 -11.75
N ARG A 178 -6.83 11.54 -10.91
CA ARG A 178 -8.10 11.72 -10.20
C ARG A 178 -9.32 11.75 -11.12
N ASP A 179 -9.25 12.52 -12.21
CA ASP A 179 -10.39 12.72 -13.12
C ASP A 179 -10.65 11.49 -13.99
N GLU A 180 -9.67 10.58 -14.11
CA GLU A 180 -9.75 9.31 -14.83
C GLU A 180 -10.12 8.14 -13.88
N TYR A 181 -10.00 8.36 -12.57
CA TYR A 181 -10.42 7.41 -11.57
C TYR A 181 -11.94 7.43 -11.47
N LEU A 182 -12.58 6.49 -12.14
CA LEU A 182 -14.00 6.22 -11.99
C LEU A 182 -14.18 5.16 -10.90
N PRO A 183 -14.62 5.52 -9.68
CA PRO A 183 -15.21 4.52 -8.82
C PRO A 183 -16.38 3.94 -9.59
N ASN A 184 -16.37 2.62 -9.82
CA ASN A 184 -17.48 1.95 -10.48
C ASN A 184 -18.79 2.34 -9.78
N SER A 185 -19.40 3.40 -10.29
CA SER A 185 -20.76 3.77 -9.96
C SER A 185 -21.64 2.80 -10.71
N LYS A 186 -21.84 1.60 -10.11
CA LYS A 186 -23.11 0.85 -10.20
C LYS A 186 -23.02 -0.41 -9.36
#